data_dcf940fcf49dae2d52edb49a023149ed
#
_entry.id   dcf940fcf49dae2d52edb49a023149ed
#
_cell.length_a   1.000
_cell.length_b   1.000
_cell.length_c   1.000
_cell.angle_alpha   90.00
_cell.angle_beta   90.00
_cell.angle_gamma   90.00
#
_symmetry.space_group_name_H-M   'P 1'
#
loop_
_entity.id
_entity.type
_entity.pdbx_description
1 polymer ?
#
loop_
_entity_poly.entity_id
_entity_poly.type
_entity_poly.pdbx_seq_one_letter_code
_entity_poly.pdbx_strand_id
1 'polypeptide(L)'
;MGASTKQNIPGKYAGFFGEGFKMASLCALRDYNWKIKMSSRDWSLDVCTLDTSIDGKILKQLAYNVTEDSEYSNVTLMVIEHFTEDDANLLNDVVLGFYFPENPLFEKNIFENEYAAVYERSNKQKPACLPATIRESGEGIIFIGHQARGGFNIPLAICNHRYKLEDRDRKNIYHGTILDVLIDLVDYIDAKTSCYLLEKMRKYWYDYPENSRDVDSWYSLIKKLIYKVIINYG
;
A
#
# COMPACT_ATOMS: atom_id res chain seq x y z
N MET A 1 1.39 21.04 -12.02
CA MET A 1 1.02 19.97 -11.08
C MET A 1 0.10 19.03 -11.81
N GLY A 2 0.37 17.72 -11.77
CA GLY A 2 -0.47 16.73 -12.43
C GLY A 2 -1.78 16.55 -11.64
N ALA A 3 -2.92 16.78 -12.28
CA ALA A 3 -4.20 16.42 -11.71
C ALA A 3 -4.39 14.90 -11.86
N SER A 4 -4.84 14.23 -10.80
CA SER A 4 -5.22 12.83 -10.87
C SER A 4 -6.74 12.70 -11.00
N THR A 5 -7.20 12.04 -12.06
CA THR A 5 -8.63 11.71 -12.24
C THR A 5 -9.15 10.73 -11.17
N LYS A 6 -8.23 10.11 -10.41
CA LYS A 6 -8.53 9.16 -9.32
C LYS A 6 -8.93 9.85 -8.01
N GLN A 7 -8.81 11.16 -7.91
CA GLN A 7 -9.16 11.94 -6.70
C GLN A 7 -10.64 11.83 -6.32
N ASN A 8 -11.51 11.55 -7.28
CA ASN A 8 -12.95 11.44 -7.03
C ASN A 8 -13.40 10.07 -6.47
N ILE A 9 -12.49 9.10 -6.39
CA ILE A 9 -12.77 7.75 -5.86
C ILE A 9 -11.72 7.43 -4.77
N PRO A 10 -11.88 8.02 -3.57
CA PRO A 10 -10.91 7.83 -2.49
C PRO A 10 -10.81 6.37 -2.07
N GLY A 11 -9.58 5.92 -1.82
CA GLY A 11 -9.31 4.58 -1.30
C GLY A 11 -9.30 3.46 -2.34
N LYS A 12 -9.90 3.64 -3.52
CA LYS A 12 -9.97 2.59 -4.55
C LYS A 12 -8.67 2.43 -5.36
N TYR A 13 -7.84 3.47 -5.44
CA TYR A 13 -6.63 3.46 -6.27
C TYR A 13 -5.43 4.06 -5.54
N ALA A 14 -4.27 3.45 -5.69
CA ALA A 14 -2.99 4.12 -5.43
C ALA A 14 -2.82 5.30 -6.42
N GLY A 15 -2.16 6.39 -6.01
CA GLY A 15 -1.91 7.53 -6.91
C GLY A 15 -2.88 8.70 -6.78
N PHE A 16 -3.52 8.83 -5.63
CA PHE A 16 -4.44 9.93 -5.31
C PHE A 16 -3.85 11.33 -5.56
N PHE A 17 -2.58 11.55 -5.28
CA PHE A 17 -1.92 12.85 -5.42
C PHE A 17 -1.34 13.13 -6.82
N GLY A 18 -1.30 12.16 -7.72
CA GLY A 18 -0.83 12.33 -9.10
C GLY A 18 0.69 12.57 -9.27
N GLU A 19 1.49 12.45 -8.20
CA GLU A 19 2.93 12.74 -8.23
C GLU A 19 3.82 11.48 -8.25
N GLY A 20 3.22 10.30 -8.07
CA GLY A 20 3.96 9.05 -7.92
C GLY A 20 4.90 8.75 -9.08
N PHE A 21 4.45 8.94 -10.32
CA PHE A 21 5.28 8.69 -11.50
C PHE A 21 6.48 9.67 -11.57
N LYS A 22 6.27 10.95 -11.26
CA LYS A 22 7.38 11.93 -11.23
C LYS A 22 8.45 11.56 -10.22
N MET A 23 8.03 11.20 -9.00
CA MET A 23 8.97 10.82 -7.95
C MET A 23 9.71 9.53 -8.30
N ALA A 24 9.00 8.52 -8.81
CA ALA A 24 9.61 7.28 -9.28
C ALA A 24 10.60 7.53 -10.41
N SER A 25 10.23 8.33 -11.41
CA SER A 25 11.11 8.68 -12.54
C SER A 25 12.36 9.43 -12.08
N LEU A 26 12.23 10.36 -11.13
CA LEU A 26 13.37 11.09 -10.59
C LEU A 26 14.33 10.17 -9.84
N CYS A 27 13.82 9.30 -8.96
CA CYS A 27 14.62 8.32 -8.23
C CYS A 27 15.31 7.34 -9.20
N ALA A 28 14.57 6.82 -10.18
CA ALA A 28 15.10 5.90 -11.17
C ALA A 28 16.31 6.49 -11.93
N LEU A 29 16.19 7.73 -12.41
CA LEU A 29 17.28 8.39 -13.13
C LEU A 29 18.43 8.79 -12.22
N ARG A 30 18.15 9.37 -11.06
CA ARG A 30 19.16 9.96 -10.19
C ARG A 30 19.89 8.93 -9.34
N ASP A 31 19.12 8.02 -8.72
CA ASP A 31 19.64 7.13 -7.67
C ASP A 31 20.05 5.76 -8.22
N TYR A 32 19.38 5.29 -9.29
CA TYR A 32 19.60 3.97 -9.88
C TYR A 32 20.18 4.00 -11.29
N ASN A 33 20.28 5.17 -11.93
CA ASN A 33 20.71 5.33 -13.32
C ASN A 33 19.90 4.46 -14.31
N TRP A 34 18.63 4.20 -13.98
CA TRP A 34 17.72 3.49 -14.88
C TRP A 34 17.21 4.41 -15.99
N LYS A 35 17.05 3.87 -17.18
CA LYS A 35 16.32 4.54 -18.25
C LYS A 35 14.91 3.99 -18.31
N ILE A 36 13.92 4.86 -18.30
CA ILE A 36 12.50 4.49 -18.35
C ILE A 36 11.92 4.93 -19.68
N LYS A 37 11.31 3.97 -20.39
CA LYS A 37 10.49 4.20 -21.57
C LYS A 37 9.09 3.69 -21.28
N MET A 38 8.09 4.40 -21.76
CA MET A 38 6.69 3.96 -21.66
C MET A 38 6.00 4.20 -22.99
N SER A 39 5.18 3.24 -23.40
CA SER A 39 4.31 3.38 -24.56
C SER A 39 2.88 2.96 -24.23
N SER A 40 1.92 3.63 -24.82
CA SER A 40 0.51 3.30 -24.66
C SER A 40 -0.29 3.95 -25.76
N ARG A 41 -1.23 3.22 -26.32
CA ARG A 41 -2.05 3.70 -27.44
C ARG A 41 -1.17 4.14 -28.61
N ASP A 42 -1.20 5.43 -28.95
CA ASP A 42 -0.58 6.10 -30.06
C ASP A 42 0.57 7.03 -29.65
N TRP A 43 1.13 6.83 -28.46
CA TRP A 43 2.24 7.63 -27.95
C TRP A 43 3.29 6.81 -27.24
N SER A 44 4.51 7.31 -27.27
CA SER A 44 5.63 6.84 -26.45
C SER A 44 6.27 8.00 -25.67
N LEU A 45 6.91 7.64 -24.56
CA LEU A 45 7.49 8.58 -23.61
C LEU A 45 8.84 8.07 -23.15
N ASP A 46 9.88 8.90 -23.30
CA ASP A 46 11.20 8.69 -22.70
C ASP A 46 11.38 9.63 -21.52
N VAL A 47 11.79 9.07 -20.37
CA VAL A 47 12.13 9.87 -19.19
C VAL A 47 13.58 10.31 -19.29
N CYS A 48 13.84 11.60 -19.18
CA CYS A 48 15.17 12.18 -19.31
C CYS A 48 15.38 13.36 -18.35
N THR A 49 16.59 13.93 -18.37
CA THR A 49 16.89 15.18 -17.69
C THR A 49 17.32 16.23 -18.69
N LEU A 50 16.90 17.47 -18.46
CA LEU A 50 17.36 18.66 -19.19
C LEU A 50 18.14 19.57 -18.26
N ASP A 51 19.22 20.15 -18.77
CA ASP A 51 19.96 21.16 -18.05
C ASP A 51 19.24 22.51 -18.18
N THR A 52 18.90 23.09 -17.04
CA THR A 52 18.23 24.40 -16.95
C THR A 52 19.10 25.36 -16.15
N SER A 53 19.34 26.56 -16.68
CA SER A 53 20.07 27.59 -15.94
C SER A 53 19.12 28.45 -15.14
N ILE A 54 19.31 28.50 -13.81
CA ILE A 54 18.57 29.37 -12.90
C ILE A 54 19.60 30.13 -12.06
N ASP A 55 19.54 31.44 -12.12
CA ASP A 55 20.47 32.35 -11.40
C ASP A 55 21.96 32.01 -11.63
N GLY A 56 22.31 31.65 -12.88
CA GLY A 56 23.68 31.30 -13.26
C GLY A 56 24.13 29.89 -12.81
N LYS A 57 23.26 29.11 -12.18
CA LYS A 57 23.52 27.70 -11.81
C LYS A 57 22.83 26.75 -12.78
N ILE A 58 23.57 25.74 -13.22
CA ILE A 58 23.02 24.67 -14.04
C ILE A 58 22.37 23.65 -13.11
N LEU A 59 21.07 23.44 -13.29
CA LEU A 59 20.27 22.45 -12.57
C LEU A 59 19.74 21.41 -13.54
N LYS A 60 19.76 20.13 -13.14
CA LYS A 60 19.11 19.06 -13.89
C LYS A 60 17.64 19.01 -13.56
N GLN A 61 16.79 19.21 -14.55
CA GLN A 61 15.35 19.15 -14.43
C GLN A 61 14.83 17.85 -15.06
N LEU A 62 13.91 17.16 -14.37
CA LEU A 62 13.22 16.01 -14.93
C LEU A 62 12.38 16.44 -16.14
N ALA A 63 12.51 15.75 -17.24
CA ALA A 63 11.79 16.00 -18.48
C ALA A 63 11.24 14.70 -19.07
N TYR A 64 10.25 14.84 -19.92
CA TYR A 64 9.60 13.75 -20.63
C TYR A 64 9.56 14.10 -22.13
N ASN A 65 10.24 13.28 -22.95
CA ASN A 65 10.12 13.35 -24.38
C ASN A 65 8.93 12.50 -24.80
N VAL A 66 7.88 13.12 -25.31
CA VAL A 66 6.68 12.42 -25.78
C VAL A 66 6.68 12.46 -27.29
N THR A 67 6.52 11.29 -27.90
CA THR A 67 6.37 11.13 -29.36
C THR A 67 5.04 10.47 -29.68
N GLU A 68 4.43 10.85 -30.79
CA GLU A 68 3.27 10.16 -31.33
C GLU A 68 3.73 8.96 -32.14
N ASP A 69 3.18 7.80 -31.85
CA ASP A 69 3.47 6.56 -32.56
C ASP A 69 2.44 6.34 -33.67
N SER A 70 2.90 5.80 -34.79
CA SER A 70 2.03 5.49 -35.94
C SER A 70 1.19 4.23 -35.72
N GLU A 71 1.52 3.42 -34.72
CA GLU A 71 0.83 2.17 -34.40
C GLU A 71 0.11 2.28 -33.08
N TYR A 72 -1.22 2.06 -33.13
CA TYR A 72 -2.06 2.06 -31.93
C TYR A 72 -1.91 0.73 -31.17
N SER A 73 -1.57 0.80 -29.88
CA SER A 73 -1.53 -0.35 -28.98
C SER A 73 -2.56 -0.22 -27.85
N ASN A 74 -3.32 -1.27 -27.62
CA ASN A 74 -4.23 -1.35 -26.47
C ASN A 74 -3.54 -1.65 -25.14
N VAL A 75 -2.24 -1.87 -25.18
CA VAL A 75 -1.43 -2.23 -24.00
C VAL A 75 -0.56 -1.05 -23.60
N THR A 76 -0.44 -0.82 -22.30
CA THR A 76 0.59 0.07 -21.74
C THR A 76 1.81 -0.78 -21.41
N LEU A 77 2.93 -0.46 -22.05
CA LEU A 77 4.23 -1.10 -21.82
C LEU A 77 5.16 -0.12 -21.12
N MET A 78 5.85 -0.59 -20.09
CA MET A 78 6.97 0.14 -19.47
C MET A 78 8.22 -0.71 -19.59
N VAL A 79 9.28 -0.12 -20.09
CA VAL A 79 10.61 -0.73 -20.24
C VAL A 79 11.58 0.03 -19.34
N ILE A 80 12.31 -0.70 -18.51
CA ILE A 80 13.39 -0.17 -17.67
C ILE A 80 14.69 -0.76 -18.18
N GLU A 81 15.58 0.09 -18.72
CA GLU A 81 16.92 -0.28 -19.16
C GLU A 81 17.94 -0.06 -18.02
N HIS A 82 19.10 -0.69 -18.11
CA HIS A 82 20.18 -0.69 -17.11
C HIS A 82 19.77 -1.33 -15.77
N PHE A 83 18.86 -2.28 -15.85
CA PHE A 83 18.30 -2.99 -14.73
C PHE A 83 19.15 -4.21 -14.39
N THR A 84 19.59 -4.33 -13.15
CA THR A 84 20.44 -5.43 -12.67
C THR A 84 19.63 -6.53 -12.00
N GLU A 85 20.24 -7.67 -11.69
CA GLU A 85 19.61 -8.74 -10.93
C GLU A 85 19.30 -8.30 -9.48
N ASP A 86 20.18 -7.49 -8.89
CA ASP A 86 19.94 -6.91 -7.56
C ASP A 86 18.74 -5.97 -7.56
N ASP A 87 18.58 -5.18 -8.62
CA ASP A 87 17.39 -4.33 -8.80
C ASP A 87 16.12 -5.17 -8.94
N ALA A 88 16.17 -6.31 -9.65
CA ALA A 88 15.05 -7.22 -9.78
C ALA A 88 14.65 -7.81 -8.42
N ASN A 89 15.62 -8.24 -7.62
CA ASN A 89 15.39 -8.75 -6.28
C ASN A 89 14.79 -7.68 -5.36
N LEU A 90 15.30 -6.45 -5.43
CA LEU A 90 14.74 -5.32 -4.69
C LEU A 90 13.29 -5.03 -5.09
N LEU A 91 12.98 -5.02 -6.39
CA LEU A 91 11.60 -4.78 -6.85
C LEU A 91 10.65 -5.91 -6.45
N ASN A 92 11.09 -7.17 -6.52
CA ASN A 92 10.31 -8.30 -6.03
C ASN A 92 9.97 -8.14 -4.56
N ASP A 93 10.91 -7.70 -3.73
CA ASP A 93 10.66 -7.39 -2.33
C ASP A 93 9.69 -6.21 -2.16
N VAL A 94 9.88 -5.14 -2.92
CA VAL A 94 9.02 -3.93 -2.84
C VAL A 94 7.58 -4.23 -3.23
N VAL A 95 7.37 -5.08 -4.24
CA VAL A 95 6.03 -5.48 -4.69
C VAL A 95 5.24 -6.14 -3.56
N LEU A 96 5.88 -6.88 -2.65
CA LEU A 96 5.21 -7.47 -1.49
C LEU A 96 4.59 -6.43 -0.53
N GLY A 97 5.06 -5.20 -0.58
CA GLY A 97 4.47 -4.08 0.16
C GLY A 97 3.18 -3.53 -0.47
N PHE A 98 2.67 -4.13 -1.55
CA PHE A 98 1.43 -3.73 -2.19
C PHE A 98 0.37 -4.82 -2.10
N TYR A 99 -0.89 -4.40 -1.99
CA TYR A 99 -2.02 -5.32 -2.05
C TYR A 99 -2.30 -5.73 -3.50
N PHE A 100 -2.28 -7.03 -3.75
CA PHE A 100 -2.82 -7.71 -4.92
C PHE A 100 -3.19 -9.14 -4.52
N PRO A 101 -4.21 -9.76 -5.14
CA PRO A 101 -4.75 -11.05 -4.68
C PRO A 101 -3.71 -12.18 -4.59
N GLU A 102 -2.75 -12.21 -5.50
CA GLU A 102 -1.70 -13.25 -5.57
C GLU A 102 -0.45 -12.91 -4.75
N ASN A 103 -0.52 -11.89 -3.86
CA ASN A 103 0.62 -11.53 -3.02
C ASN A 103 1.07 -12.74 -2.17
N PRO A 104 2.34 -13.18 -2.28
CA PRO A 104 2.85 -14.35 -1.55
C PRO A 104 2.79 -14.25 -0.02
N LEU A 105 2.54 -13.05 0.52
CA LEU A 105 2.30 -12.85 1.95
C LEU A 105 0.90 -13.29 2.37
N PHE A 106 -0.02 -13.54 1.44
CA PHE A 106 -1.38 -13.99 1.69
C PHE A 106 -1.47 -15.50 1.58
N GLU A 107 -1.86 -16.17 2.66
CA GLU A 107 -1.92 -17.62 2.68
C GLU A 107 -3.35 -18.13 2.43
N LYS A 108 -4.31 -17.63 3.18
CA LYS A 108 -5.72 -18.02 3.09
C LYS A 108 -6.62 -16.80 3.07
N ASN A 109 -7.46 -16.73 2.05
CA ASN A 109 -8.52 -15.72 1.99
C ASN A 109 -9.59 -16.04 3.03
N ILE A 110 -9.83 -15.12 3.95
CA ILE A 110 -10.89 -15.20 4.97
C ILE A 110 -12.10 -14.41 4.52
N PHE A 111 -11.85 -13.23 3.92
CA PHE A 111 -12.89 -12.32 3.45
C PHE A 111 -12.33 -11.38 2.40
N GLU A 112 -13.15 -11.07 1.40
CA GLU A 112 -12.81 -10.07 0.39
C GLU A 112 -14.07 -9.49 -0.24
N ASN A 113 -14.10 -8.16 -0.37
CA ASN A 113 -15.07 -7.41 -1.16
C ASN A 113 -14.42 -6.15 -1.73
N GLU A 114 -15.21 -5.28 -2.35
CA GLU A 114 -14.69 -4.03 -2.96
C GLU A 114 -14.14 -3.02 -1.94
N TYR A 115 -14.42 -3.19 -0.64
CA TYR A 115 -14.06 -2.24 0.43
C TYR A 115 -12.93 -2.75 1.31
N ALA A 116 -12.84 -4.05 1.51
CA ALA A 116 -11.93 -4.65 2.47
C ALA A 116 -11.53 -6.07 2.09
N ALA A 117 -10.34 -6.49 2.55
CA ALA A 117 -9.91 -7.87 2.47
C ALA A 117 -9.18 -8.29 3.75
N VAL A 118 -9.35 -9.55 4.14
CA VAL A 118 -8.70 -10.18 5.30
C VAL A 118 -8.15 -11.53 4.88
N TYR A 119 -6.84 -11.71 5.07
CA TYR A 119 -6.13 -12.96 4.79
C TYR A 119 -5.37 -13.44 6.02
N GLU A 120 -5.16 -14.75 6.16
CA GLU A 120 -4.08 -15.27 6.99
C GLU A 120 -2.74 -14.88 6.35
N ARG A 121 -1.80 -14.41 7.18
CA ARG A 121 -0.48 -14.04 6.69
C ARG A 121 0.45 -15.24 6.67
N SER A 122 1.15 -15.42 5.57
CA SER A 122 2.24 -16.38 5.46
C SER A 122 3.49 -15.86 6.20
N ASN A 123 4.02 -16.68 7.10
CA ASN A 123 5.28 -16.37 7.81
C ASN A 123 6.53 -16.80 7.04
N LYS A 124 6.37 -17.35 5.83
CA LYS A 124 7.48 -17.87 5.02
C LYS A 124 8.37 -16.78 4.45
N GLN A 125 7.85 -15.56 4.31
CA GLN A 125 8.58 -14.43 3.73
C GLN A 125 8.59 -13.24 4.70
N LYS A 126 9.77 -12.66 4.91
CA LYS A 126 9.96 -11.42 5.67
C LYS A 126 10.63 -10.40 4.75
N PRO A 127 9.86 -9.67 3.91
CA PRO A 127 10.44 -8.73 2.96
C PRO A 127 11.29 -7.68 3.67
N ALA A 128 12.53 -7.53 3.23
CA ALA A 128 13.47 -6.59 3.83
C ALA A 128 13.06 -5.13 3.58
N CYS A 129 12.34 -4.88 2.49
CA CYS A 129 11.88 -3.55 2.10
C CYS A 129 10.65 -3.05 2.86
N LEU A 130 9.96 -3.91 3.62
CA LEU A 130 8.88 -3.42 4.48
C LEU A 130 9.44 -2.48 5.54
N PRO A 131 8.74 -1.37 5.85
CA PRO A 131 9.14 -0.47 6.91
C PRO A 131 9.50 -1.21 8.21
N ALA A 132 10.51 -0.71 8.93
CA ALA A 132 10.96 -1.31 10.19
C ALA A 132 9.80 -1.53 11.17
N THR A 133 8.87 -0.58 11.24
CA THR A 133 7.65 -0.67 12.06
C THR A 133 6.78 -1.89 11.75
N ILE A 134 6.73 -2.33 10.48
CA ILE A 134 6.00 -3.54 10.07
C ILE A 134 6.82 -4.78 10.41
N ARG A 135 8.14 -4.72 10.28
CA ARG A 135 9.04 -5.84 10.60
C ARG A 135 9.16 -6.10 12.09
N GLU A 136 9.12 -5.03 12.89
CA GLU A 136 9.32 -5.05 14.35
C GLU A 136 8.01 -5.27 15.12
N SER A 137 6.87 -4.83 14.60
CA SER A 137 5.56 -4.90 15.27
C SER A 137 4.91 -6.27 15.26
N GLY A 138 5.54 -7.29 14.67
CA GLY A 138 5.06 -8.65 14.76
C GLY A 138 4.60 -9.23 13.41
N GLU A 139 3.58 -10.10 13.48
CA GLU A 139 3.26 -11.02 12.40
C GLU A 139 2.24 -10.47 11.39
N GLY A 140 1.53 -9.39 11.70
CA GLY A 140 0.45 -8.84 10.86
C GLY A 140 0.85 -7.62 10.03
N ILE A 141 0.12 -7.38 8.93
CA ILE A 141 0.31 -6.23 8.04
C ILE A 141 -1.04 -5.57 7.74
N ILE A 142 -1.07 -4.25 7.78
CA ILE A 142 -2.21 -3.44 7.33
C ILE A 142 -1.86 -2.73 6.03
N PHE A 143 -2.72 -2.92 5.03
CA PHE A 143 -2.69 -2.23 3.75
C PHE A 143 -3.78 -1.15 3.72
N ILE A 144 -3.41 0.06 3.36
CA ILE A 144 -4.32 1.18 3.14
C ILE A 144 -4.05 1.75 1.76
N GLY A 145 -5.09 1.90 0.96
CA GLY A 145 -4.94 2.37 -0.41
C GLY A 145 -3.97 1.51 -1.23
N HIS A 146 -4.03 0.19 -1.05
CA HIS A 146 -3.19 -0.84 -1.69
C HIS A 146 -1.70 -0.84 -1.27
N GLN A 147 -1.30 -0.13 -0.25
CA GLN A 147 0.09 -0.12 0.24
C GLN A 147 0.17 -0.53 1.71
N ALA A 148 1.20 -1.32 2.06
CA ALA A 148 1.52 -1.64 3.43
C ALA A 148 1.87 -0.37 4.22
N ARG A 149 1.17 -0.13 5.34
CA ARG A 149 1.28 1.09 6.13
C ARG A 149 1.64 0.85 7.59
N GLY A 150 1.31 -0.30 8.10
CA GLY A 150 1.57 -0.63 9.49
C GLY A 150 1.60 -2.13 9.74
N GLY A 151 2.12 -2.50 10.89
CA GLY A 151 2.15 -3.87 11.37
C GLY A 151 1.50 -3.98 12.75
N PHE A 152 1.05 -5.18 13.08
CA PHE A 152 0.42 -5.50 14.36
C PHE A 152 0.66 -6.96 14.73
N ASN A 153 0.39 -7.32 16.00
CA ASN A 153 0.81 -8.63 16.53
C ASN A 153 -0.08 -9.82 16.14
N ILE A 154 -1.07 -9.65 15.28
CA ILE A 154 -1.95 -10.74 14.85
C ILE A 154 -1.54 -11.17 13.45
N PRO A 155 -1.30 -12.47 13.16
CA PRO A 155 -0.77 -12.94 11.87
C PRO A 155 -1.81 -12.88 10.75
N LEU A 156 -2.24 -11.68 10.44
CA LEU A 156 -3.20 -11.37 9.39
C LEU A 156 -2.64 -10.32 8.44
N ALA A 157 -3.02 -10.41 7.17
CA ALA A 157 -2.91 -9.34 6.22
C ALA A 157 -4.31 -8.71 6.04
N ILE A 158 -4.44 -7.46 6.43
CA ILE A 158 -5.72 -6.73 6.40
C ILE A 158 -5.60 -5.58 5.42
N CYS A 159 -6.53 -5.48 4.50
CA CYS A 159 -6.64 -4.38 3.56
C CYS A 159 -7.93 -3.59 3.80
N ASN A 160 -7.80 -2.29 4.03
CA ASN A 160 -8.91 -1.37 4.06
C ASN A 160 -8.80 -0.39 2.89
N HIS A 161 -9.63 -0.61 1.85
CA HIS A 161 -9.62 0.20 0.63
C HIS A 161 -10.34 1.55 0.82
N ARG A 162 -11.14 1.71 1.87
CA ARG A 162 -11.95 2.90 2.13
C ARG A 162 -11.30 3.88 3.07
N TYR A 163 -10.40 3.40 3.93
CA TYR A 163 -9.75 4.26 4.89
C TYR A 163 -8.90 5.33 4.19
N LYS A 164 -9.10 6.59 4.57
CA LYS A 164 -8.38 7.72 4.01
C LYS A 164 -7.25 8.11 4.94
N LEU A 165 -6.03 8.07 4.43
CA LEU A 165 -4.91 8.74 5.08
C LEU A 165 -4.90 10.20 4.61
N GLU A 166 -4.97 11.13 5.56
CA GLU A 166 -4.90 12.56 5.28
C GLU A 166 -3.47 13.00 4.93
N ASP A 167 -2.47 12.23 5.36
CA ASP A 167 -1.07 12.57 5.15
C ASP A 167 -0.63 12.29 3.70
N ARG A 168 -0.23 13.37 3.02
CA ARG A 168 0.35 13.32 1.66
C ARG A 168 1.63 12.48 1.61
N ASP A 169 2.45 12.54 2.65
CA ASP A 169 3.76 11.87 2.67
C ASP A 169 3.64 10.37 2.87
N ARG A 170 2.42 9.87 3.08
CA ARG A 170 2.10 8.44 3.22
C ARG A 170 3.02 7.73 4.22
N LYS A 171 3.34 8.41 5.32
CA LYS A 171 4.15 7.86 6.39
C LYS A 171 3.52 6.61 6.98
N ASN A 172 4.33 5.82 7.66
CA ASN A 172 3.84 4.70 8.42
C ASN A 172 2.85 5.17 9.48
N ILE A 173 1.77 4.44 9.66
CA ILE A 173 0.76 4.76 10.65
C ILE A 173 1.24 4.32 12.04
N TYR A 174 0.92 5.13 13.04
CA TYR A 174 1.15 4.80 14.45
C TYR A 174 0.11 3.78 14.93
N HIS A 175 0.40 3.14 16.07
CA HIS A 175 -0.45 2.09 16.64
C HIS A 175 -1.91 2.54 16.85
N GLY A 176 -2.16 3.73 17.37
CA GLY A 176 -3.53 4.27 17.49
C GLY A 176 -4.27 4.36 16.17
N THR A 177 -3.59 4.81 15.11
CA THR A 177 -4.18 4.84 13.75
C THR A 177 -4.48 3.44 13.22
N ILE A 178 -3.68 2.41 13.58
CA ILE A 178 -3.97 1.02 13.23
C ILE A 178 -5.31 0.57 13.80
N LEU A 179 -5.58 0.90 15.06
CA LEU A 179 -6.86 0.59 15.69
C LEU A 179 -8.02 1.31 15.02
N ASP A 180 -7.86 2.57 14.64
CA ASP A 180 -8.87 3.32 13.89
C ASP A 180 -9.18 2.66 12.54
N VAL A 181 -8.14 2.19 11.83
CA VAL A 181 -8.31 1.44 10.57
C VAL A 181 -9.07 0.14 10.79
N LEU A 182 -8.79 -0.58 11.89
CA LEU A 182 -9.49 -1.81 12.24
C LEU A 182 -10.94 -1.55 12.66
N ILE A 183 -11.19 -0.47 13.41
CA ILE A 183 -12.54 -0.05 13.80
C ILE A 183 -13.38 0.30 12.56
N ASP A 184 -12.81 1.03 11.61
CA ASP A 184 -13.46 1.36 10.34
C ASP A 184 -13.72 0.11 9.50
N LEU A 185 -12.76 -0.82 9.44
CA LEU A 185 -12.88 -2.09 8.73
C LEU A 185 -14.13 -2.89 9.12
N VAL A 186 -14.54 -2.86 10.40
CA VAL A 186 -15.69 -3.62 10.90
C VAL A 186 -16.98 -3.29 10.15
N ASP A 187 -17.11 -2.09 9.60
CA ASP A 187 -18.30 -1.71 8.85
C ASP A 187 -18.43 -2.47 7.52
N TYR A 188 -17.31 -2.92 6.96
CA TYR A 188 -17.23 -3.52 5.63
C TYR A 188 -17.12 -5.03 5.62
N ILE A 189 -16.77 -5.69 6.73
CA ILE A 189 -16.67 -7.14 6.87
C ILE A 189 -17.99 -7.76 7.34
N ASP A 190 -18.17 -9.06 7.12
CA ASP A 190 -19.34 -9.80 7.60
C ASP A 190 -19.21 -10.26 9.06
N ALA A 191 -20.28 -10.80 9.62
CA ALA A 191 -20.31 -11.28 10.99
C ALA A 191 -19.40 -12.50 11.21
N LYS A 192 -19.25 -13.36 10.21
CA LYS A 192 -18.34 -14.52 10.27
C LYS A 192 -16.88 -14.08 10.38
N THR A 193 -16.49 -13.10 9.58
CA THR A 193 -15.15 -12.50 9.63
C THR A 193 -14.93 -11.77 10.95
N SER A 194 -15.96 -11.07 11.47
CA SER A 194 -15.89 -10.42 12.78
C SER A 194 -15.64 -11.44 13.90
N CYS A 195 -16.31 -12.59 13.85
CA CYS A 195 -16.09 -13.69 14.80
C CYS A 195 -14.66 -14.24 14.71
N TYR A 196 -14.17 -14.44 13.47
CA TYR A 196 -12.81 -14.89 13.22
C TYR A 196 -11.76 -13.92 13.75
N LEU A 197 -11.96 -12.61 13.55
CA LEU A 197 -11.06 -11.58 14.10
C LEU A 197 -11.05 -11.61 15.63
N LEU A 198 -12.22 -11.73 16.28
CA LEU A 198 -12.30 -11.87 17.73
C LEU A 198 -11.54 -13.08 18.28
N GLU A 199 -11.62 -14.24 17.61
CA GLU A 199 -10.86 -15.43 17.99
C GLU A 199 -9.35 -15.21 17.88
N LYS A 200 -8.90 -14.60 16.76
CA LYS A 200 -7.48 -14.27 16.58
C LYS A 200 -7.01 -13.25 17.62
N MET A 201 -7.77 -12.18 17.85
CA MET A 201 -7.47 -11.17 18.87
C MET A 201 -7.36 -11.79 20.25
N ARG A 202 -8.28 -12.67 20.64
CA ARG A 202 -8.22 -13.39 21.92
C ARG A 202 -6.93 -14.17 22.11
N LYS A 203 -6.44 -14.85 21.06
CA LYS A 203 -5.21 -15.65 21.11
C LYS A 203 -3.97 -14.79 21.32
N TYR A 204 -3.91 -13.61 20.69
CA TYR A 204 -2.76 -12.71 20.71
C TYR A 204 -2.89 -11.57 21.73
N TRP A 205 -4.00 -11.51 22.49
CA TRP A 205 -4.29 -10.45 23.47
C TRP A 205 -3.26 -10.38 24.60
N TYR A 206 -2.69 -11.51 25.02
CA TYR A 206 -1.80 -11.59 26.17
C TYR A 206 -0.41 -10.97 25.91
N ASP A 207 -0.06 -10.74 24.65
CA ASP A 207 1.24 -10.17 24.26
C ASP A 207 1.17 -8.64 24.09
N TYR A 208 0.05 -8.01 24.46
CA TYR A 208 -0.14 -6.57 24.28
C TYR A 208 0.37 -5.79 25.50
N PRO A 209 1.24 -4.76 25.29
CA PRO A 209 1.70 -3.94 26.41
C PRO A 209 0.53 -3.17 27.04
N GLU A 210 0.44 -3.19 28.37
CA GLU A 210 -0.54 -2.49 29.20
C GLU A 210 -0.48 -0.94 29.11
N ASN A 211 0.18 -0.39 28.12
CA ASN A 211 0.35 1.05 27.94
C ASN A 211 -0.94 1.73 27.48
N SER A 212 -1.56 2.32 28.39
CA SER A 212 -2.85 2.94 28.61
C SER A 212 -3.49 3.83 27.54
N ARG A 213 -2.82 4.25 26.48
CA ARG A 213 -3.45 5.16 25.49
C ARG A 213 -4.34 4.47 24.45
N ASP A 214 -4.12 3.20 24.23
CA ASP A 214 -4.81 2.43 23.20
C ASP A 214 -5.91 1.51 23.75
N VAL A 215 -6.07 1.45 25.07
CA VAL A 215 -7.04 0.57 25.73
C VAL A 215 -8.47 0.89 25.31
N ASP A 216 -8.83 2.17 25.25
CA ASP A 216 -10.19 2.61 24.86
C ASP A 216 -10.49 2.28 23.39
N SER A 217 -9.52 2.44 22.51
CA SER A 217 -9.65 2.08 21.09
C SER A 217 -9.80 0.58 20.89
N TRP A 218 -9.07 -0.24 21.68
CA TRP A 218 -9.22 -1.69 21.70
C TRP A 218 -10.61 -2.13 22.18
N TYR A 219 -11.11 -1.56 23.28
CA TYR A 219 -12.45 -1.81 23.75
C TYR A 219 -13.51 -1.43 22.70
N SER A 220 -13.31 -0.30 22.02
CA SER A 220 -14.20 0.15 20.96
C SER A 220 -14.22 -0.84 19.80
N LEU A 221 -13.06 -1.34 19.37
CA LEU A 221 -12.95 -2.35 18.32
C LEU A 221 -13.67 -3.65 18.70
N ILE A 222 -13.38 -4.19 19.89
CA ILE A 222 -14.01 -5.43 20.37
C ILE A 222 -15.53 -5.26 20.48
N LYS A 223 -15.99 -4.16 21.08
CA LYS A 223 -17.41 -3.87 21.21
C LYS A 223 -18.11 -3.84 19.85
N LYS A 224 -17.48 -3.20 18.86
CA LYS A 224 -18.01 -3.10 17.50
C LYS A 224 -18.07 -4.46 16.81
N LEU A 225 -17.02 -5.29 16.94
CA LEU A 225 -17.01 -6.66 16.41
C LEU A 225 -18.10 -7.54 17.07
N ILE A 226 -18.21 -7.52 18.40
CA ILE A 226 -19.24 -8.28 19.13
C ILE A 226 -20.64 -7.84 18.70
N TYR A 227 -20.88 -6.54 18.62
CA TYR A 227 -22.17 -5.99 18.20
C TYR A 227 -22.57 -6.48 16.81
N LYS A 228 -21.60 -6.50 15.87
CA LYS A 228 -21.85 -7.02 14.51
C LYS A 228 -22.20 -8.50 14.50
N VAL A 229 -21.56 -9.30 15.34
CA VAL A 229 -21.89 -10.73 15.49
C VAL A 229 -23.29 -10.92 16.07
N ILE A 230 -23.64 -10.21 17.15
CA ILE A 230 -24.94 -10.34 17.83
C ILE A 230 -26.09 -9.97 16.89
N ILE A 231 -25.99 -8.86 16.14
CA ILE A 231 -27.07 -8.43 15.24
C ILE A 231 -27.35 -9.45 14.13
N ASN A 232 -26.34 -10.20 13.69
CA ASN A 232 -26.50 -11.10 12.55
C ASN A 232 -26.77 -12.56 12.95
N TYR A 233 -26.55 -12.93 14.20
CA TYR A 233 -26.76 -14.30 14.71
C TYR A 233 -27.70 -14.38 15.93
N GLY A 234 -28.14 -13.25 16.48
CA GLY A 234 -29.14 -13.16 17.53
C GLY A 234 -30.54 -12.91 16.96
#